data_5c715a90182ebcc7dced35477a10618e
#
_entry.id   5c715a90182ebcc7dced35477a10618e
#
_cell.length_a   1.000
_cell.length_b   1.000
_cell.length_c   1.000
_cell.angle_alpha   90.00
_cell.angle_beta   90.00
_cell.angle_gamma   90.00
#
_symmetry.space_group_name_H-M   'P 1'
#
loop_
_entity.id
_entity.type
_entity.pdbx_description
1 polymer ?
#
loop_
_entity_poly.entity_id
_entity_poly.type
_entity_poly.pdbx_seq_one_letter_code
_entity_poly.pdbx_strand_id
1 'polypeptide(L)'
;MKYQEAAYFVNDRTLWVALYLPTTAHWTQKGVTVKQSCLWPAERSEIRITEGTATFAMKLRVPYWATEGFDVRLNGKSLAATYQPCSYVEIPARQWSAQDVVEVIMPFTRHLDFGPDKMETSPAYEKDGKTEYTPMWAGALMYGPLVMAAEGIHSWDEATVDMAGDLSDITLNGAKTGTGADANLYTLTFKDKTFIPDYAADKHVTHYFRMNIPVDPSVKYVAEVSEGIDKSALRELLLIAKTRQEEQTAWNALAVKVPEYAPWAVHGYGRMLEQAAKAQPFMDAPDDKYSQEEIDKAASALNAVINTMRPGNLPELEDMDELMTLLEQAKQLPEDDRRANRVIGYAGMVIRYVSDGSGTMDMIQRATTQLKEVLQKK
;
A
#
# COMPACT_ATOMS: atom_id res chain seq x y z
N MET A 1 0.32 10.58 -1.83
CA MET A 1 0.20 9.23 -2.41
C MET A 1 0.21 9.37 -3.93
N LYS A 2 1.09 8.65 -4.62
CA LYS A 2 1.40 8.88 -6.04
C LYS A 2 0.78 7.77 -6.93
N TYR A 3 -0.53 7.56 -6.84
CA TYR A 3 -1.23 6.56 -7.65
C TYR A 3 -1.03 6.76 -9.16
N GLN A 4 -0.84 8.01 -9.60
CA GLN A 4 -0.61 8.31 -11.02
C GLN A 4 0.70 7.68 -11.55
N GLU A 5 1.73 7.61 -10.70
CA GLU A 5 3.02 7.01 -11.06
C GLU A 5 2.94 5.48 -11.18
N ALA A 6 1.95 4.85 -10.53
CA ALA A 6 1.70 3.41 -10.60
C ALA A 6 0.70 3.00 -11.70
N ALA A 7 0.17 3.95 -12.49
CA ALA A 7 -0.79 3.64 -13.53
C ALA A 7 -0.16 2.92 -14.73
N TYR A 8 1.12 3.19 -14.98
CA TYR A 8 1.84 2.60 -16.10
C TYR A 8 3.24 2.17 -15.69
N PHE A 9 3.67 1.06 -16.27
CA PHE A 9 5.06 0.62 -16.25
C PHE A 9 5.54 0.38 -17.67
N VAL A 10 6.81 0.63 -17.93
CA VAL A 10 7.39 0.48 -19.28
C VAL A 10 8.76 -0.19 -19.21
N ASN A 11 9.07 -0.92 -20.26
CA ASN A 11 10.43 -1.27 -20.64
C ASN A 11 10.59 -1.02 -22.14
N ASP A 12 11.73 -1.35 -22.74
CA ASP A 12 12.02 -1.04 -24.16
C ASP A 12 11.00 -1.61 -25.14
N ARG A 13 10.19 -2.60 -24.77
CA ARG A 13 9.32 -3.36 -25.68
C ARG A 13 7.85 -3.40 -25.26
N THR A 14 7.54 -3.05 -24.02
CA THR A 14 6.21 -3.28 -23.46
C THR A 14 5.75 -2.12 -22.59
N LEU A 15 4.49 -1.77 -22.75
CA LEU A 15 3.72 -0.90 -21.87
C LEU A 15 2.78 -1.76 -21.01
N TRP A 16 2.86 -1.65 -19.68
CA TRP A 16 1.87 -2.22 -18.76
C TRP A 16 0.91 -1.14 -18.30
N VAL A 17 -0.37 -1.39 -18.43
CA VAL A 17 -1.44 -0.59 -17.84
C VAL A 17 -1.90 -1.29 -16.56
N ALA A 18 -1.47 -0.76 -15.43
CA ALA A 18 -1.69 -1.37 -14.12
C ALA A 18 -2.90 -0.79 -13.38
N LEU A 19 -3.25 0.46 -13.63
CA LEU A 19 -4.43 1.11 -13.04
C LEU A 19 -5.27 1.77 -14.14
N TYR A 20 -6.58 1.66 -14.00
CA TYR A 20 -7.56 2.26 -14.90
C TYR A 20 -8.07 3.59 -14.33
N LEU A 21 -7.33 4.65 -14.63
CA LEU A 21 -7.60 6.03 -14.16
C LEU A 21 -7.55 6.99 -15.34
N PRO A 22 -8.32 8.09 -15.33
CA PRO A 22 -8.19 9.12 -16.36
C PRO A 22 -6.82 9.78 -16.26
N THR A 23 -5.92 9.44 -17.18
CA THR A 23 -4.51 9.83 -17.15
C THR A 23 -3.96 10.08 -18.55
N THR A 24 -2.90 10.87 -18.63
CA THR A 24 -2.06 11.03 -19.82
C THR A 24 -0.61 10.75 -19.44
N ALA A 25 0.04 9.85 -20.17
CA ALA A 25 1.43 9.48 -19.97
C ALA A 25 2.26 9.78 -21.22
N HIS A 26 3.39 10.45 -21.03
CA HIS A 26 4.35 10.73 -22.08
C HIS A 26 5.50 9.71 -22.01
N TRP A 27 5.52 8.77 -22.92
CA TRP A 27 6.61 7.79 -23.02
C TRP A 27 7.70 8.33 -23.95
N THR A 28 8.60 9.12 -23.39
CA THR A 28 9.62 9.88 -24.10
C THR A 28 10.55 9.00 -24.93
N GLN A 29 10.95 7.83 -24.41
CA GLN A 29 11.85 6.91 -25.11
C GLN A 29 11.24 6.32 -26.40
N LYS A 30 9.91 6.29 -26.49
CA LYS A 30 9.18 5.84 -27.68
C LYS A 30 8.59 7.00 -28.50
N GLY A 31 8.63 8.22 -27.97
CA GLY A 31 8.04 9.38 -28.64
C GLY A 31 6.53 9.28 -28.79
N VAL A 32 5.84 8.66 -27.82
CA VAL A 32 4.37 8.51 -27.87
C VAL A 32 3.73 9.07 -26.61
N THR A 33 2.53 9.58 -26.78
CA THR A 33 1.64 9.97 -25.68
C THR A 33 0.48 8.99 -25.60
N VAL A 34 0.32 8.38 -24.44
CA VAL A 34 -0.77 7.43 -24.12
C VAL A 34 -1.81 8.15 -23.26
N LYS A 35 -3.05 8.18 -23.70
CA LYS A 35 -4.17 8.74 -22.93
C LYS A 35 -5.13 7.64 -22.55
N GLN A 36 -5.46 7.58 -21.28
CA GLN A 36 -6.52 6.74 -20.74
C GLN A 36 -7.72 7.60 -20.33
N SER A 37 -8.90 7.22 -20.78
CA SER A 37 -10.14 7.92 -20.52
C SER A 37 -11.14 6.97 -19.88
N CYS A 38 -11.63 7.33 -18.69
CA CYS A 38 -12.73 6.66 -18.00
C CYS A 38 -13.44 7.67 -17.10
N LEU A 39 -14.68 7.36 -16.75
CA LEU A 39 -15.41 8.06 -15.68
C LEU A 39 -15.23 7.24 -14.40
N TRP A 40 -14.18 7.52 -13.67
CA TRP A 40 -13.86 6.75 -12.45
C TRP A 40 -14.88 7.04 -11.32
N PRO A 41 -15.35 6.00 -10.61
CA PRO A 41 -15.17 4.58 -10.83
C PRO A 41 -15.99 4.08 -12.04
N ALA A 42 -15.35 3.32 -12.93
CA ALA A 42 -15.97 2.90 -14.17
C ALA A 42 -15.68 1.44 -14.51
N GLU A 43 -16.69 0.80 -15.07
CA GLU A 43 -16.60 -0.57 -15.60
C GLU A 43 -15.98 -0.61 -17.00
N ARG A 44 -15.49 0.51 -17.49
CA ARG A 44 -14.87 0.63 -18.80
C ARG A 44 -13.78 1.69 -18.79
N SER A 45 -12.67 1.39 -19.46
CA SER A 45 -11.59 2.32 -19.74
C SER A 45 -11.22 2.27 -21.22
N GLU A 46 -10.96 3.43 -21.81
CA GLU A 46 -10.49 3.56 -23.18
C GLU A 46 -9.05 4.07 -23.16
N ILE A 47 -8.18 3.42 -23.91
CA ILE A 47 -6.76 3.76 -24.02
C ILE A 47 -6.45 4.07 -25.49
N ARG A 48 -5.84 5.23 -25.73
CA ARG A 48 -5.45 5.71 -27.07
C ARG A 48 -4.02 6.20 -27.07
N ILE A 49 -3.38 6.05 -28.22
CA ILE A 49 -2.16 6.82 -28.53
C ILE A 49 -2.63 8.15 -29.11
N THR A 50 -2.34 9.26 -28.43
CA THR A 50 -2.78 10.59 -28.89
C THR A 50 -1.72 11.32 -29.71
N GLU A 51 -0.45 10.95 -29.53
CA GLU A 51 0.69 11.52 -30.24
C GLU A 51 1.73 10.45 -30.54
N GLY A 52 2.39 10.59 -31.66
CA GLY A 52 3.47 9.71 -32.08
C GLY A 52 3.01 8.38 -32.68
N THR A 53 3.98 7.57 -33.04
CA THR A 53 3.80 6.22 -33.59
C THR A 53 4.98 5.36 -33.15
N ALA A 54 4.74 4.22 -32.55
CA ALA A 54 5.79 3.33 -32.08
C ALA A 54 5.34 1.87 -32.03
N THR A 55 6.32 0.96 -32.09
CA THR A 55 6.08 -0.49 -31.97
C THR A 55 6.36 -0.96 -30.54
N PHE A 56 5.34 -1.54 -29.87
CA PHE A 56 5.45 -2.14 -28.55
C PHE A 56 4.29 -3.10 -28.28
N ALA A 57 4.47 -3.99 -27.30
CA ALA A 57 3.39 -4.81 -26.73
C ALA A 57 2.66 -4.01 -25.65
N MET A 58 1.37 -4.24 -25.48
CA MET A 58 0.59 -3.64 -24.39
C MET A 58 0.06 -4.75 -23.48
N LYS A 59 0.32 -4.64 -22.18
CA LYS A 59 -0.21 -5.54 -21.15
C LYS A 59 -1.21 -4.82 -20.28
N LEU A 60 -2.41 -5.36 -20.19
CA LEU A 60 -3.57 -4.80 -19.52
C LEU A 60 -3.89 -5.65 -18.29
N ARG A 61 -3.86 -5.03 -17.13
CA ARG A 61 -4.12 -5.75 -15.88
C ARG A 61 -5.55 -6.28 -15.83
N VAL A 62 -5.71 -7.55 -15.46
CA VAL A 62 -6.99 -8.15 -15.03
C VAL A 62 -7.08 -8.04 -13.52
N PRO A 63 -7.93 -7.15 -12.97
CA PRO A 63 -8.06 -7.02 -11.51
C PRO A 63 -8.51 -8.32 -10.85
N TYR A 64 -8.18 -8.52 -9.57
CA TYR A 64 -8.57 -9.71 -8.82
C TYR A 64 -10.09 -9.89 -8.70
N TRP A 65 -10.81 -8.77 -8.62
CA TRP A 65 -12.27 -8.75 -8.52
C TRP A 65 -12.99 -8.90 -9.87
N ALA A 66 -12.27 -8.84 -10.99
CA ALA A 66 -12.85 -8.99 -12.33
C ALA A 66 -13.00 -10.49 -12.69
N THR A 67 -13.92 -11.15 -12.00
CA THR A 67 -14.17 -12.58 -12.11
C THR A 67 -15.10 -12.96 -13.24
N GLU A 68 -15.94 -12.01 -13.71
CA GLU A 68 -16.95 -12.24 -14.75
C GLU A 68 -16.97 -11.11 -15.76
N GLY A 69 -17.18 -11.42 -17.03
CA GLY A 69 -17.46 -10.44 -18.09
C GLY A 69 -16.30 -9.51 -18.45
N PHE A 70 -15.09 -9.76 -17.96
CA PHE A 70 -13.91 -8.97 -18.37
C PHE A 70 -13.65 -9.18 -19.86
N ASP A 71 -13.43 -8.09 -20.60
CA ASP A 71 -13.14 -8.13 -22.03
C ASP A 71 -12.16 -7.02 -22.42
N VAL A 72 -11.29 -7.33 -23.35
CA VAL A 72 -10.40 -6.37 -24.02
C VAL A 72 -10.73 -6.31 -25.49
N ARG A 73 -10.97 -5.11 -25.98
CA ARG A 73 -11.25 -4.87 -27.40
C ARG A 73 -10.18 -3.99 -28.03
N LEU A 74 -9.71 -4.40 -29.18
CA LEU A 74 -8.85 -3.60 -30.02
C LEU A 74 -9.64 -3.15 -31.26
N ASN A 75 -9.81 -1.84 -31.43
CA ASN A 75 -10.58 -1.24 -32.52
C ASN A 75 -12.01 -1.83 -32.63
N GLY A 76 -12.65 -2.00 -31.46
CA GLY A 76 -14.01 -2.54 -31.34
C GLY A 76 -14.12 -4.06 -31.41
N LYS A 77 -13.04 -4.78 -31.71
CA LYS A 77 -13.03 -6.25 -31.80
C LYS A 77 -12.46 -6.87 -30.54
N SER A 78 -13.24 -7.75 -29.88
CA SER A 78 -12.75 -8.54 -28.74
C SER A 78 -11.55 -9.40 -29.12
N LEU A 79 -10.59 -9.49 -28.22
CA LEU A 79 -9.40 -10.32 -28.40
C LEU A 79 -9.70 -11.82 -28.27
N ALA A 80 -10.90 -12.19 -27.82
CA ALA A 80 -11.34 -13.58 -27.64
C ALA A 80 -10.36 -14.44 -26.81
N ALA A 81 -9.64 -13.83 -25.88
CA ALA A 81 -8.71 -14.51 -24.99
C ALA A 81 -9.44 -14.98 -23.73
N THR A 82 -8.92 -16.03 -23.08
CA THR A 82 -9.36 -16.39 -21.72
C THR A 82 -8.67 -15.46 -20.73
N TYR A 83 -9.45 -14.81 -19.92
CA TYR A 83 -8.97 -13.86 -18.91
C TYR A 83 -8.98 -14.51 -17.52
N GLN A 84 -7.92 -14.29 -16.77
CA GLN A 84 -7.84 -14.76 -15.38
C GLN A 84 -7.63 -13.55 -14.45
N PRO A 85 -8.36 -13.44 -13.35
CA PRO A 85 -8.08 -12.45 -12.32
C PRO A 85 -6.63 -12.52 -11.84
N CYS A 86 -6.10 -11.41 -11.33
CA CYS A 86 -4.71 -11.26 -10.90
C CYS A 86 -3.65 -11.50 -11.99
N SER A 87 -3.99 -11.26 -13.26
CA SER A 87 -3.10 -11.46 -14.41
C SER A 87 -3.01 -10.25 -15.32
N TYR A 88 -2.36 -10.41 -16.47
CA TYR A 88 -2.32 -9.43 -17.54
C TYR A 88 -2.74 -10.07 -18.86
N VAL A 89 -3.57 -9.36 -19.61
CA VAL A 89 -3.84 -9.65 -21.01
C VAL A 89 -2.80 -8.94 -21.87
N GLU A 90 -2.17 -9.66 -22.78
CA GLU A 90 -1.19 -9.10 -23.68
C GLU A 90 -1.79 -8.88 -25.07
N ILE A 91 -1.67 -7.66 -25.57
CA ILE A 91 -1.74 -7.35 -26.99
C ILE A 91 -0.30 -7.44 -27.52
N PRO A 92 0.00 -8.40 -28.42
CA PRO A 92 1.36 -8.58 -28.93
C PRO A 92 1.92 -7.30 -29.55
N ALA A 93 3.25 -7.22 -29.65
CA ALA A 93 3.93 -6.06 -30.22
C ALA A 93 3.40 -5.75 -31.59
N ARG A 94 2.94 -4.53 -31.77
CA ARG A 94 2.44 -3.99 -33.04
C ARG A 94 2.79 -2.51 -33.16
N GLN A 95 2.72 -1.98 -34.35
CA GLN A 95 2.78 -0.54 -34.56
C GLN A 95 1.47 0.10 -34.05
N TRP A 96 1.59 1.05 -33.13
CA TRP A 96 0.50 1.82 -32.58
C TRP A 96 0.45 3.22 -33.19
N SER A 97 -0.76 3.74 -33.39
CA SER A 97 -1.04 5.07 -33.94
C SER A 97 -2.26 5.71 -33.27
N ALA A 98 -2.51 6.96 -33.58
CA ALA A 98 -3.66 7.70 -33.09
C ALA A 98 -5.04 7.12 -33.51
N GLN A 99 -5.06 6.20 -34.46
CA GLN A 99 -6.29 5.53 -34.92
C GLN A 99 -6.64 4.32 -34.04
N ASP A 100 -5.69 3.82 -33.26
CA ASP A 100 -5.89 2.63 -32.44
C ASP A 100 -6.61 2.97 -31.13
N VAL A 101 -7.60 2.15 -30.79
CA VAL A 101 -8.39 2.23 -29.58
C VAL A 101 -8.37 0.89 -28.88
N VAL A 102 -7.92 0.89 -27.64
CA VAL A 102 -8.04 -0.26 -26.75
C VAL A 102 -9.13 0.04 -25.72
N GLU A 103 -10.12 -0.81 -25.62
CA GLU A 103 -11.17 -0.74 -24.63
C GLU A 103 -11.00 -1.90 -23.65
N VAL A 104 -11.01 -1.59 -22.37
CA VAL A 104 -11.05 -2.57 -21.28
C VAL A 104 -12.41 -2.49 -20.63
N ILE A 105 -13.13 -3.60 -20.63
CA ILE A 105 -14.47 -3.75 -20.05
C ILE A 105 -14.30 -4.65 -18.83
N MET A 106 -14.73 -4.18 -17.67
CA MET A 106 -14.54 -4.83 -16.38
C MET A 106 -15.77 -4.62 -15.50
N PRO A 107 -16.83 -5.41 -15.75
CA PRO A 107 -18.06 -5.32 -14.97
C PRO A 107 -17.77 -5.50 -13.48
N PHE A 108 -18.39 -4.67 -12.65
CA PHE A 108 -18.22 -4.76 -11.21
C PHE A 108 -19.08 -5.89 -10.65
N THR A 109 -18.46 -6.73 -9.85
CA THR A 109 -19.10 -7.79 -9.10
C THR A 109 -19.04 -7.50 -7.60
N ARG A 110 -20.04 -8.00 -6.87
CA ARG A 110 -20.08 -7.95 -5.41
C ARG A 110 -19.18 -9.05 -4.86
N HIS A 111 -18.33 -8.72 -3.92
CA HIS A 111 -17.50 -9.70 -3.25
C HIS A 111 -17.15 -9.24 -1.82
N LEU A 112 -16.60 -10.14 -1.05
CA LEU A 112 -16.15 -9.88 0.32
C LEU A 112 -14.64 -10.00 0.36
N ASP A 113 -13.99 -8.96 0.85
CA ASP A 113 -12.57 -9.02 1.19
C ASP A 113 -12.43 -9.24 2.70
N PHE A 114 -11.83 -10.36 3.07
CA PHE A 114 -11.61 -10.73 4.47
C PHE A 114 -10.24 -10.29 4.93
N GLY A 115 -10.16 -9.87 6.20
CA GLY A 115 -8.89 -9.73 6.86
C GLY A 115 -8.17 -11.08 7.00
N PRO A 116 -6.85 -11.11 7.08
CA PRO A 116 -6.08 -12.35 7.17
C PRO A 116 -6.31 -13.10 8.48
N ASP A 117 -6.79 -12.40 9.52
CA ASP A 117 -6.92 -12.95 10.85
C ASP A 117 -8.38 -13.08 11.28
N LYS A 118 -8.68 -14.14 12.04
CA LYS A 118 -9.91 -14.24 12.78
C LYS A 118 -9.85 -13.27 13.94
N MET A 119 -10.87 -12.46 14.09
CA MET A 119 -11.02 -11.62 15.27
C MET A 119 -11.77 -12.40 16.35
N GLU A 120 -11.18 -12.49 17.54
CA GLU A 120 -11.92 -12.85 18.74
C GLU A 120 -12.78 -11.64 19.11
N THR A 121 -14.08 -11.79 19.00
CA THR A 121 -14.99 -10.66 19.16
C THR A 121 -16.09 -10.98 20.13
N SER A 122 -16.60 -9.95 20.79
CA SER A 122 -17.86 -10.07 21.56
C SER A 122 -19.06 -10.35 20.61
N PRO A 123 -20.16 -10.96 21.11
CA PRO A 123 -20.32 -11.15 22.54
C PRO A 123 -19.46 -12.28 23.07
N ALA A 124 -18.73 -11.98 24.14
CA ALA A 124 -18.14 -13.00 24.98
C ALA A 124 -19.28 -13.77 25.68
N TYR A 125 -19.13 -15.05 25.79
CA TYR A 125 -20.04 -15.86 26.58
C TYR A 125 -19.27 -16.62 27.65
N GLU A 126 -19.93 -16.83 28.77
CA GLU A 126 -19.36 -17.59 29.88
C GLU A 126 -19.60 -19.08 29.65
N LYS A 127 -18.53 -19.87 29.63
CA LYS A 127 -18.58 -21.32 29.59
C LYS A 127 -17.59 -21.89 30.59
N ASP A 128 -18.08 -22.72 31.48
CA ASP A 128 -17.28 -23.37 32.55
C ASP A 128 -16.44 -22.37 33.37
N GLY A 129 -16.99 -21.19 33.66
CA GLY A 129 -16.32 -20.13 34.42
C GLY A 129 -15.17 -19.44 33.67
N LYS A 130 -15.10 -19.59 32.35
CA LYS A 130 -14.18 -18.89 31.48
C LYS A 130 -14.95 -18.06 30.45
N THR A 131 -14.44 -16.88 30.18
CA THR A 131 -14.94 -16.05 29.09
C THR A 131 -14.46 -16.63 27.78
N GLU A 132 -15.37 -17.09 26.93
CA GLU A 132 -15.09 -17.54 25.56
C GLU A 132 -15.62 -16.52 24.57
N TYR A 133 -14.92 -16.34 23.46
CA TYR A 133 -15.31 -15.45 22.37
C TYR A 133 -15.68 -16.28 21.15
N THR A 134 -16.71 -15.87 20.43
CA THR A 134 -17.03 -16.48 19.14
C THR A 134 -16.07 -15.91 18.10
N PRO A 135 -15.22 -16.73 17.48
CA PRO A 135 -14.36 -16.26 16.40
C PRO A 135 -15.22 -15.86 15.21
N MET A 136 -15.07 -14.62 14.76
CA MET A 136 -15.76 -14.07 13.61
C MET A 136 -14.75 -13.51 12.60
N TRP A 137 -15.11 -13.52 11.34
CA TRP A 137 -14.34 -12.85 10.32
C TRP A 137 -14.66 -11.36 10.29
N ALA A 138 -13.63 -10.52 10.21
CA ALA A 138 -13.79 -9.14 9.78
C ALA A 138 -13.63 -9.08 8.26
N GLY A 139 -14.61 -8.53 7.59
CA GLY A 139 -14.59 -8.40 6.14
C GLY A 139 -15.16 -7.07 5.70
N ALA A 140 -14.80 -6.68 4.49
CA ALA A 140 -15.35 -5.52 3.80
C ALA A 140 -16.24 -5.99 2.63
N LEU A 141 -17.40 -5.35 2.48
CA LEU A 141 -18.22 -5.51 1.28
C LEU A 141 -17.63 -4.68 0.17
N MET A 142 -17.35 -5.32 -0.95
CA MET A 142 -16.77 -4.70 -2.13
C MET A 142 -17.75 -4.72 -3.31
N TYR A 143 -17.67 -3.69 -4.16
CA TYR A 143 -18.32 -3.66 -5.46
C TYR A 143 -17.29 -3.28 -6.53
N GLY A 144 -16.80 -4.26 -7.26
CA GLY A 144 -15.61 -4.07 -8.08
C GLY A 144 -14.43 -3.57 -7.23
N PRO A 145 -13.80 -2.45 -7.57
CA PRO A 145 -12.68 -1.89 -6.81
C PRO A 145 -13.12 -1.06 -5.58
N LEU A 146 -14.42 -0.92 -5.33
CA LEU A 146 -14.95 0.00 -4.35
C LEU A 146 -15.16 -0.69 -3.01
N VAL A 147 -14.60 -0.12 -1.96
CA VAL A 147 -14.99 -0.44 -0.58
C VAL A 147 -16.35 0.19 -0.33
N MET A 148 -17.31 -0.62 0.13
CA MET A 148 -18.66 -0.17 0.42
C MET A 148 -18.82 0.01 1.93
N ALA A 149 -19.13 1.24 2.34
CA ALA A 149 -19.28 1.62 3.73
C ALA A 149 -20.78 1.68 4.11
N ALA A 150 -21.13 1.18 5.27
CA ALA A 150 -22.49 1.29 5.80
C ALA A 150 -22.66 2.59 6.58
N GLU A 151 -23.71 3.33 6.27
CA GLU A 151 -24.12 4.51 7.01
C GLU A 151 -24.89 4.15 8.29
N GLY A 152 -24.76 5.00 9.30
CA GLY A 152 -25.56 4.90 10.53
C GLY A 152 -25.13 3.79 11.49
N ILE A 153 -23.99 3.17 11.28
CA ILE A 153 -23.38 2.20 12.21
C ILE A 153 -22.35 2.90 13.06
N HIS A 154 -22.59 3.00 14.35
CA HIS A 154 -21.76 3.78 15.27
C HIS A 154 -20.89 2.95 16.21
N SER A 155 -21.10 1.65 16.29
CA SER A 155 -20.34 0.76 17.14
C SER A 155 -20.00 -0.57 16.48
N TRP A 156 -18.96 -1.24 16.97
CA TRP A 156 -18.59 -2.58 16.54
C TRP A 156 -19.71 -3.62 16.80
N ASP A 157 -20.52 -3.43 17.81
CA ASP A 157 -21.61 -4.34 18.16
C ASP A 157 -22.77 -4.25 17.16
N GLU A 158 -22.96 -3.07 16.56
CA GLU A 158 -23.92 -2.85 15.46
C GLU A 158 -23.39 -3.31 14.10
N ALA A 159 -22.08 -3.51 13.98
CA ALA A 159 -21.39 -3.86 12.74
C ALA A 159 -21.44 -5.36 12.42
N THR A 160 -22.23 -6.15 13.15
CA THR A 160 -22.40 -7.56 12.80
C THR A 160 -23.38 -7.68 11.65
N VAL A 161 -22.87 -8.10 10.52
CA VAL A 161 -23.66 -8.40 9.33
C VAL A 161 -23.72 -9.91 9.16
N ASP A 162 -24.90 -10.47 9.33
CA ASP A 162 -25.15 -11.89 9.10
C ASP A 162 -25.32 -12.10 7.60
N MET A 163 -24.20 -12.12 6.89
CA MET A 163 -24.13 -12.45 5.47
C MET A 163 -23.89 -13.95 5.34
N ALA A 164 -24.78 -14.65 4.68
CA ALA A 164 -24.48 -15.97 4.13
C ALA A 164 -23.43 -15.80 3.01
N GLY A 165 -22.63 -16.82 2.74
CA GLY A 165 -21.58 -16.76 1.71
C GLY A 165 -22.10 -16.47 0.29
N ASP A 166 -23.41 -16.53 0.10
CA ASP A 166 -24.11 -16.09 -1.09
C ASP A 166 -24.51 -14.62 -0.95
N LEU A 167 -23.95 -13.76 -1.81
CA LEU A 167 -24.24 -12.33 -1.86
C LEU A 167 -25.50 -11.98 -2.66
N SER A 168 -26.33 -12.97 -2.98
CA SER A 168 -27.57 -12.80 -3.77
C SER A 168 -28.58 -11.86 -3.10
N ASP A 169 -28.60 -11.82 -1.77
CA ASP A 169 -29.49 -10.94 -0.99
C ASP A 169 -29.10 -9.47 -1.05
N ILE A 170 -27.94 -9.14 -1.62
CA ILE A 170 -27.49 -7.76 -1.75
C ILE A 170 -28.06 -7.18 -3.02
N THR A 171 -28.90 -6.15 -2.87
CA THR A 171 -29.51 -5.44 -3.99
C THR A 171 -28.65 -4.26 -4.40
N LEU A 172 -28.29 -4.19 -5.67
CA LEU A 172 -27.69 -3.01 -6.26
C LEU A 172 -28.79 -1.98 -6.55
N ASN A 173 -28.72 -0.84 -5.87
CA ASN A 173 -29.60 0.29 -6.09
C ASN A 173 -28.80 1.43 -6.74
N GLY A 174 -29.38 2.06 -7.71
CA GLY A 174 -28.75 3.17 -8.41
C GLY A 174 -27.94 2.70 -9.63
N ALA A 175 -28.41 3.12 -10.77
CA ALA A 175 -27.62 3.11 -12.00
C ALA A 175 -26.71 4.35 -12.00
N LYS A 176 -25.66 4.31 -12.81
CA LYS A 176 -24.83 5.47 -13.18
C LYS A 176 -25.68 6.58 -13.80
N THR A 177 -26.38 7.35 -13.00
CA THR A 177 -27.35 8.33 -13.51
C THR A 177 -26.94 9.77 -13.27
N GLY A 178 -25.84 10.00 -12.55
CA GLY A 178 -25.38 11.33 -12.22
C GLY A 178 -24.45 11.94 -13.27
N THR A 179 -24.34 13.25 -13.24
CA THR A 179 -23.30 14.03 -13.91
C THR A 179 -22.46 14.74 -12.84
N GLY A 180 -21.14 14.82 -13.03
CA GLY A 180 -20.25 15.45 -12.04
C GLY A 180 -19.81 14.50 -10.94
N ALA A 181 -19.67 15.00 -9.72
CA ALA A 181 -19.14 14.23 -8.57
C ALA A 181 -20.03 13.01 -8.20
N ASP A 182 -21.33 13.08 -8.49
CA ASP A 182 -22.28 12.01 -8.18
C ASP A 182 -22.51 11.05 -9.35
N ALA A 183 -21.76 11.18 -10.41
CA ALA A 183 -21.99 10.49 -11.69
C ALA A 183 -21.94 8.97 -11.60
N ASN A 184 -21.34 8.40 -10.58
CA ASN A 184 -21.12 6.96 -10.43
C ASN A 184 -21.36 6.49 -8.99
N LEU A 185 -22.31 7.08 -8.31
CA LEU A 185 -22.67 6.66 -6.96
C LEU A 185 -23.48 5.35 -7.05
N TYR A 186 -22.82 4.25 -6.68
CA TYR A 186 -23.49 2.96 -6.51
C TYR A 186 -23.96 2.82 -5.06
N THR A 187 -25.17 2.31 -4.88
CA THR A 187 -25.70 2.01 -3.56
C THR A 187 -26.08 0.55 -3.50
N LEU A 188 -25.61 -0.15 -2.47
CA LEU A 188 -26.00 -1.51 -2.18
C LEU A 188 -26.94 -1.51 -0.98
N THR A 189 -27.97 -2.34 -1.00
CA THR A 189 -28.84 -2.57 0.14
C THR A 189 -28.77 -4.03 0.55
N PHE A 190 -28.52 -4.27 1.83
CA PHE A 190 -28.57 -5.59 2.44
C PHE A 190 -29.42 -5.50 3.70
N LYS A 191 -30.54 -6.22 3.72
CA LYS A 191 -31.55 -6.12 4.78
C LYS A 191 -31.99 -4.66 4.96
N ASP A 192 -31.82 -4.09 6.13
CA ASP A 192 -32.15 -2.72 6.52
C ASP A 192 -30.98 -1.73 6.37
N LYS A 193 -29.84 -2.18 5.87
CA LYS A 193 -28.61 -1.38 5.80
C LYS A 193 -28.34 -0.93 4.38
N THR A 194 -27.95 0.34 4.25
CA THR A 194 -27.50 0.94 3.00
C THR A 194 -25.98 1.08 3.02
N PHE A 195 -25.36 0.66 1.94
CA PHE A 195 -23.92 0.75 1.73
C PHE A 195 -23.65 1.68 0.56
N ILE A 196 -22.74 2.61 0.76
CA ILE A 196 -22.28 3.56 -0.26
C ILE A 196 -20.77 3.43 -0.44
N PRO A 197 -20.19 3.85 -1.58
CA PRO A 197 -18.74 3.87 -1.72
C PRO A 197 -18.08 4.71 -0.63
N ASP A 198 -16.99 4.21 -0.05
CA ASP A 198 -16.24 4.87 1.02
C ASP A 198 -15.90 6.33 0.71
N TYR A 199 -15.48 6.63 -0.54
CA TYR A 199 -15.15 7.99 -0.96
C TYR A 199 -16.34 8.97 -0.94
N ALA A 200 -17.56 8.46 -0.92
CA ALA A 200 -18.80 9.26 -0.86
C ALA A 200 -19.41 9.26 0.55
N ALA A 201 -18.84 8.49 1.47
CA ALA A 201 -19.34 8.35 2.83
C ALA A 201 -18.97 9.55 3.70
N ASP A 202 -19.89 9.98 4.58
CA ASP A 202 -19.64 11.01 5.59
C ASP A 202 -18.98 10.41 6.85
N LYS A 203 -18.78 11.21 7.88
CA LYS A 203 -17.90 10.97 9.04
C LYS A 203 -18.26 9.79 9.95
N HIS A 204 -19.41 9.16 9.80
CA HIS A 204 -19.90 8.10 10.68
C HIS A 204 -20.28 6.85 9.88
N VAL A 205 -19.25 6.16 9.40
CA VAL A 205 -19.42 4.97 8.59
C VAL A 205 -18.51 3.84 9.07
N THR A 206 -18.96 2.63 8.85
CA THR A 206 -18.18 1.42 9.13
C THR A 206 -17.85 0.72 7.82
N HIS A 207 -16.57 0.43 7.63
CA HIS A 207 -16.02 -0.24 6.44
C HIS A 207 -15.82 -1.74 6.66
N TYR A 208 -15.57 -2.14 7.90
CA TYR A 208 -15.34 -3.53 8.26
C TYR A 208 -16.49 -4.03 9.10
N PHE A 209 -16.99 -5.19 8.73
CA PHE A 209 -18.12 -5.83 9.36
C PHE A 209 -17.67 -7.16 9.96
N ARG A 210 -18.24 -7.50 11.10
CA ARG A 210 -18.20 -8.87 11.61
C ARG A 210 -19.13 -9.69 10.76
N MET A 211 -18.60 -10.70 10.12
CA MET A 211 -19.38 -11.57 9.26
C MET A 211 -19.58 -12.90 9.95
N ASN A 212 -20.83 -13.21 10.23
CA ASN A 212 -21.24 -14.51 10.76
C ASN A 212 -21.35 -15.51 9.60
N ILE A 213 -20.26 -15.67 8.88
CA ILE A 213 -20.16 -16.69 7.85
C ILE A 213 -19.65 -17.95 8.54
N PRO A 214 -20.34 -19.10 8.39
CA PRO A 214 -19.79 -20.36 8.81
C PRO A 214 -18.43 -20.52 8.15
N VAL A 215 -17.38 -20.49 8.95
CA VAL A 215 -16.04 -20.74 8.46
C VAL A 215 -16.03 -22.21 8.06
N ASP A 216 -16.08 -22.49 6.78
CA ASP A 216 -15.77 -23.83 6.29
C ASP A 216 -14.29 -24.09 6.61
N PRO A 217 -13.99 -24.97 7.56
CA PRO A 217 -12.61 -25.27 7.92
C PRO A 217 -11.83 -25.90 6.76
N SER A 218 -12.50 -26.32 5.70
CA SER A 218 -11.88 -26.84 4.48
C SER A 218 -11.47 -25.72 3.52
N VAL A 219 -12.06 -24.52 3.63
CA VAL A 219 -11.63 -23.35 2.88
C VAL A 219 -10.43 -22.78 3.61
N LYS A 220 -9.26 -23.22 3.25
CA LYS A 220 -8.01 -22.58 3.64
C LYS A 220 -7.93 -21.24 2.91
N TYR A 221 -8.36 -20.17 3.56
CA TYR A 221 -7.95 -18.80 3.23
C TYR A 221 -6.49 -18.52 3.64
N VAL A 222 -5.79 -19.53 4.04
CA VAL A 222 -4.35 -19.54 4.10
C VAL A 222 -3.91 -19.66 2.65
N ALA A 223 -3.15 -18.71 2.15
CA ALA A 223 -2.28 -18.97 1.01
C ALA A 223 -1.73 -20.39 1.19
N GLU A 224 -1.87 -21.23 0.17
CA GLU A 224 -1.42 -22.63 0.27
C GLU A 224 -0.07 -22.59 0.97
N VAL A 225 -0.05 -23.07 2.21
CA VAL A 225 1.20 -23.35 2.88
C VAL A 225 1.75 -24.49 2.05
N SER A 226 2.59 -24.14 1.09
CA SER A 226 3.39 -25.12 0.39
C SER A 226 3.97 -26.02 1.48
N GLU A 227 3.90 -27.33 1.30
CA GLU A 227 4.63 -28.25 2.17
C GLU A 227 6.13 -27.95 2.01
N GLY A 228 6.60 -26.91 2.65
CA GLY A 228 7.96 -26.40 2.50
C GLY A 228 8.06 -24.99 3.06
N ILE A 229 9.28 -24.55 3.18
CA ILE A 229 9.62 -23.19 3.64
C ILE A 229 9.19 -22.17 2.59
N ASP A 230 8.30 -21.27 2.96
CA ASP A 230 7.88 -20.14 2.11
C ASP A 230 8.82 -18.95 2.29
N LYS A 231 9.55 -18.61 1.23
CA LYS A 231 10.44 -17.45 1.15
C LYS A 231 9.89 -16.32 0.28
N SER A 232 8.64 -16.40 -0.12
CA SER A 232 8.04 -15.44 -1.08
C SER A 232 8.10 -14.01 -0.57
N ALA A 233 7.69 -13.77 0.66
CA ALA A 233 7.71 -12.44 1.29
C ALA A 233 9.16 -11.90 1.40
N LEU A 234 10.11 -12.73 1.81
CA LEU A 234 11.52 -12.36 1.90
C LEU A 234 12.10 -12.02 0.53
N ARG A 235 11.76 -12.80 -0.49
CA ARG A 235 12.17 -12.56 -1.89
C ARG A 235 11.67 -11.21 -2.40
N GLU A 236 10.41 -10.90 -2.16
CA GLU A 236 9.81 -9.64 -2.57
C GLU A 236 10.49 -8.45 -1.91
N LEU A 237 10.73 -8.51 -0.60
CA LEU A 237 11.40 -7.45 0.15
C LEU A 237 12.85 -7.25 -0.27
N LEU A 238 13.58 -8.32 -0.55
CA LEU A 238 14.96 -8.23 -1.10
C LEU A 238 14.95 -7.62 -2.50
N LEU A 239 13.95 -7.92 -3.32
CA LEU A 239 13.78 -7.29 -4.63
C LEU A 239 13.50 -5.80 -4.49
N ILE A 240 12.63 -5.40 -3.56
CA ILE A 240 12.37 -3.98 -3.26
C ILE A 240 13.67 -3.29 -2.81
N ALA A 241 14.43 -3.88 -1.89
CA ALA A 241 15.69 -3.32 -1.43
C ALA A 241 16.70 -3.14 -2.57
N LYS A 242 16.80 -4.13 -3.46
CA LYS A 242 17.65 -4.06 -4.66
C LYS A 242 17.20 -2.93 -5.60
N THR A 243 15.91 -2.81 -5.87
CA THR A 243 15.35 -1.74 -6.71
C THR A 243 15.67 -0.37 -6.11
N ARG A 244 15.52 -0.19 -4.79
CA ARG A 244 15.88 1.06 -4.10
C ARG A 244 17.38 1.37 -4.21
N GLN A 245 18.22 0.35 -4.18
CA GLN A 245 19.67 0.51 -4.39
C GLN A 245 20.00 0.98 -5.82
N GLU A 246 19.35 0.41 -6.81
CA GLU A 246 19.50 0.81 -8.21
C GLU A 246 19.02 2.25 -8.44
N GLU A 247 17.86 2.63 -7.88
CA GLU A 247 17.33 3.99 -7.93
C GLU A 247 18.27 5.00 -7.28
N GLN A 248 18.82 4.70 -6.10
CA GLN A 248 19.77 5.60 -5.41
C GLN A 248 21.07 5.74 -6.20
N THR A 249 21.56 4.66 -6.79
CA THR A 249 22.75 4.68 -7.65
C THR A 249 22.54 5.57 -8.88
N ALA A 250 21.38 5.43 -9.53
CA ALA A 250 21.01 6.27 -10.67
C ALA A 250 20.86 7.74 -10.28
N TRP A 251 20.27 8.00 -9.12
CA TRP A 251 20.15 9.35 -8.57
C TRP A 251 21.51 9.98 -8.26
N ASN A 252 22.40 9.27 -7.61
CA ASN A 252 23.74 9.74 -7.31
C ASN A 252 24.53 10.08 -8.58
N ALA A 253 24.40 9.25 -9.62
CA ALA A 253 25.02 9.52 -10.92
C ALA A 253 24.43 10.78 -11.60
N LEU A 254 23.16 11.07 -11.41
CA LEU A 254 22.51 12.28 -11.88
C LEU A 254 22.96 13.51 -11.09
N ALA A 255 23.06 13.41 -9.77
CA ALA A 255 23.47 14.48 -8.87
C ALA A 255 24.93 14.96 -9.17
N VAL A 256 25.80 14.10 -9.67
CA VAL A 256 27.13 14.50 -10.16
C VAL A 256 27.04 15.46 -11.35
N LYS A 257 26.03 15.30 -12.20
CA LYS A 257 25.83 16.13 -13.41
C LYS A 257 24.99 17.38 -13.12
N VAL A 258 24.14 17.31 -12.15
CA VAL A 258 23.19 18.38 -11.77
C VAL A 258 23.30 18.60 -10.26
N PRO A 259 24.19 19.51 -9.82
CA PRO A 259 24.50 19.72 -8.40
C PRO A 259 23.29 20.06 -7.52
N GLU A 260 22.24 20.64 -8.09
CA GLU A 260 20.98 20.94 -7.38
C GLU A 260 20.29 19.68 -6.82
N TYR A 261 20.59 18.51 -7.36
CA TYR A 261 20.06 17.23 -6.90
C TYR A 261 20.95 16.55 -5.85
N ALA A 262 22.15 17.07 -5.60
CA ALA A 262 23.12 16.48 -4.69
C ALA A 262 22.57 16.19 -3.26
N PRO A 263 21.70 17.05 -2.67
CA PRO A 263 21.21 16.81 -1.31
C PRO A 263 20.08 15.77 -1.21
N TRP A 264 19.70 15.11 -2.28
CA TRP A 264 18.66 14.09 -2.23
C TRP A 264 19.21 12.75 -1.73
N ALA A 265 19.20 12.59 -0.42
CA ALA A 265 19.45 11.31 0.24
C ALA A 265 18.12 10.67 0.68
N VAL A 266 18.11 9.38 0.87
CA VAL A 266 16.99 8.66 1.49
C VAL A 266 17.38 8.27 2.89
N HIS A 267 16.68 8.83 3.88
CA HIS A 267 16.87 8.46 5.28
C HIS A 267 16.60 6.96 5.48
N GLY A 268 17.47 6.29 6.24
CA GLY A 268 17.36 4.85 6.48
C GLY A 268 17.91 3.98 5.35
N TYR A 269 18.47 4.56 4.29
CA TYR A 269 19.01 3.80 3.16
C TYR A 269 20.15 2.86 3.58
N GLY A 270 21.12 3.34 4.37
CA GLY A 270 22.20 2.52 4.90
C GLY A 270 21.69 1.35 5.74
N ARG A 271 20.71 1.60 6.62
CA ARG A 271 20.06 0.56 7.44
C ARG A 271 19.33 -0.48 6.58
N MET A 272 18.67 -0.03 5.50
CA MET A 272 18.04 -0.95 4.55
C MET A 272 19.06 -1.88 3.90
N LEU A 273 20.19 -1.35 3.41
CA LEU A 273 21.25 -2.17 2.82
C LEU A 273 21.84 -3.17 3.83
N GLU A 274 22.10 -2.73 5.05
CA GLU A 274 22.58 -3.59 6.12
C GLU A 274 21.60 -4.71 6.45
N GLN A 275 20.31 -4.36 6.57
CA GLN A 275 19.27 -5.34 6.87
C GLN A 275 19.02 -6.30 5.70
N ALA A 276 19.09 -5.84 4.46
CA ALA A 276 19.02 -6.69 3.27
C ALA A 276 20.19 -7.67 3.22
N ALA A 277 21.42 -7.20 3.54
CA ALA A 277 22.58 -8.07 3.61
C ALA A 277 22.46 -9.15 4.71
N LYS A 278 21.84 -8.83 5.85
CA LYS A 278 21.53 -9.80 6.92
C LYS A 278 20.45 -10.79 6.51
N ALA A 279 19.51 -10.37 5.68
CA ALA A 279 18.39 -11.19 5.22
C ALA A 279 18.75 -12.11 4.04
N GLN A 280 19.70 -11.72 3.21
CA GLN A 280 20.11 -12.47 2.01
C GLN A 280 20.51 -13.93 2.29
N PRO A 281 21.29 -14.29 3.37
CA PRO A 281 21.63 -15.67 3.68
C PRO A 281 20.43 -16.60 3.91
N PHE A 282 19.29 -16.08 4.40
CA PHE A 282 18.07 -16.85 4.57
C PHE A 282 17.43 -17.17 3.22
N MET A 283 17.53 -16.24 2.26
CA MET A 283 17.04 -16.47 0.90
C MET A 283 17.86 -17.50 0.15
N ASP A 284 19.19 -17.43 0.27
CA ASP A 284 20.13 -18.25 -0.49
C ASP A 284 20.30 -19.67 0.09
N ALA A 285 19.89 -19.88 1.33
CA ALA A 285 20.04 -21.17 1.99
C ALA A 285 19.08 -22.23 1.43
N PRO A 286 19.42 -23.53 1.49
CA PRO A 286 18.49 -24.61 1.29
C PRO A 286 17.29 -24.53 2.27
N ASP A 287 16.13 -25.08 1.87
CA ASP A 287 14.88 -24.95 2.64
C ASP A 287 14.90 -25.69 4.00
N ASP A 288 15.82 -26.61 4.20
CA ASP A 288 16.02 -27.37 5.44
C ASP A 288 16.94 -26.68 6.46
N LYS A 289 17.53 -25.53 6.11
CA LYS A 289 18.54 -24.87 6.96
C LYS A 289 17.95 -23.96 8.02
N TYR A 290 16.86 -23.30 7.73
CA TYR A 290 16.20 -22.35 8.61
C TYR A 290 14.72 -22.68 8.76
N SER A 291 14.16 -22.44 9.93
CA SER A 291 12.72 -22.55 10.17
C SER A 291 11.94 -21.42 9.48
N GLN A 292 10.66 -21.64 9.25
CA GLN A 292 9.76 -20.59 8.73
C GLN A 292 9.79 -19.35 9.64
N GLU A 293 9.77 -19.53 10.97
CA GLU A 293 9.84 -18.43 11.94
C GLU A 293 11.08 -17.55 11.77
N GLU A 294 12.25 -18.15 11.52
CA GLU A 294 13.48 -17.40 11.29
C GLU A 294 13.43 -16.60 9.99
N ILE A 295 12.85 -17.16 8.95
CA ILE A 295 12.65 -16.49 7.64
C ILE A 295 11.66 -15.35 7.78
N ASP A 296 10.51 -15.56 8.44
CA ASP A 296 9.49 -14.53 8.67
C ASP A 296 10.03 -13.39 9.53
N LYS A 297 10.88 -13.71 10.51
CA LYS A 297 11.56 -12.71 11.33
C LYS A 297 12.54 -11.87 10.52
N ALA A 298 13.31 -12.50 9.62
CA ALA A 298 14.21 -11.78 8.72
C ALA A 298 13.43 -10.87 7.74
N ALA A 299 12.32 -11.36 7.18
CA ALA A 299 11.42 -10.60 6.32
C ALA A 299 10.81 -9.42 7.08
N SER A 300 10.28 -9.66 8.28
CA SER A 300 9.68 -8.61 9.12
C SER A 300 10.68 -7.52 9.48
N ALA A 301 11.92 -7.87 9.81
CA ALA A 301 12.97 -6.92 10.13
C ALA A 301 13.33 -6.05 8.91
N LEU A 302 13.44 -6.64 7.72
CA LEU A 302 13.70 -5.90 6.49
C LEU A 302 12.51 -5.00 6.12
N ASN A 303 11.29 -5.50 6.23
CA ASN A 303 10.07 -4.73 5.98
C ASN A 303 9.95 -3.52 6.90
N ALA A 304 10.26 -3.67 8.18
CA ALA A 304 10.24 -2.57 9.15
C ALA A 304 11.18 -1.43 8.74
N VAL A 305 12.38 -1.75 8.27
CA VAL A 305 13.33 -0.73 7.80
C VAL A 305 12.85 -0.07 6.50
N ILE A 306 12.38 -0.85 5.52
CA ILE A 306 11.85 -0.32 4.25
C ILE A 306 10.69 0.66 4.51
N ASN A 307 9.78 0.32 5.42
CA ASN A 307 8.61 1.14 5.74
C ASN A 307 8.97 2.44 6.50
N THR A 308 10.14 2.50 7.13
CA THR A 308 10.61 3.71 7.82
C THR A 308 11.46 4.63 6.94
N MET A 309 11.81 4.21 5.73
CA MET A 309 12.56 5.05 4.80
C MET A 309 11.78 6.32 4.44
N ARG A 310 12.49 7.45 4.41
CA ARG A 310 11.92 8.77 4.09
C ARG A 310 12.83 9.47 3.08
N PRO A 311 12.26 10.18 2.08
CA PRO A 311 13.06 11.02 1.19
C PRO A 311 13.53 12.28 1.92
N GLY A 312 14.76 12.72 1.62
CA GLY A 312 15.36 13.94 2.12
C GLY A 312 16.50 13.72 3.12
N ASN A 313 17.18 14.80 3.48
CA ASN A 313 18.25 14.81 4.49
C ASN A 313 17.64 14.80 5.90
N LEU A 314 17.09 13.68 6.30
CA LEU A 314 16.67 13.45 7.68
C LEU A 314 17.88 12.99 8.49
N PRO A 315 17.97 13.39 9.77
CA PRO A 315 19.07 13.00 10.63
C PRO A 315 19.14 11.47 10.81
N GLU A 316 20.33 10.93 10.82
CA GLU A 316 20.63 9.56 11.23
C GLU A 316 20.93 9.51 12.73
N LEU A 317 21.05 8.29 13.29
CA LEU A 317 21.35 8.15 14.71
C LEU A 317 22.72 8.73 15.08
N GLU A 318 23.69 8.64 14.17
CA GLU A 318 25.05 9.18 14.31
C GLU A 318 25.06 10.71 14.43
N ASP A 319 24.09 11.39 13.81
CA ASP A 319 23.94 12.85 13.92
C ASP A 319 23.56 13.29 15.34
N MET A 320 23.09 12.37 16.18
CA MET A 320 22.70 12.62 17.55
C MET A 320 23.82 12.38 18.59
N ASP A 321 24.99 11.88 18.21
CA ASP A 321 26.04 11.50 19.16
C ASP A 321 26.42 12.62 20.11
N GLU A 322 26.61 13.84 19.58
CA GLU A 322 26.89 15.02 20.41
C GLU A 322 25.72 15.36 21.32
N LEU A 323 24.49 15.35 20.80
CA LEU A 323 23.27 15.62 21.56
C LEU A 323 23.11 14.64 22.72
N MET A 324 23.29 13.35 22.46
CA MET A 324 23.18 12.28 23.46
C MET A 324 24.25 12.44 24.56
N THR A 325 25.49 12.74 24.16
CA THR A 325 26.60 12.98 25.10
C THR A 325 26.31 14.16 26.02
N LEU A 326 25.84 15.29 25.46
CA LEU A 326 25.48 16.47 26.24
C LEU A 326 24.26 16.23 27.14
N LEU A 327 23.30 15.43 26.69
CA LEU A 327 22.14 15.08 27.47
C LEU A 327 22.54 14.29 28.73
N GLU A 328 23.42 13.30 28.60
CA GLU A 328 23.90 12.54 29.76
C GLU A 328 24.70 13.42 30.74
N GLN A 329 25.44 14.42 30.25
CA GLN A 329 26.10 15.41 31.12
C GLN A 329 25.07 16.32 31.82
N ALA A 330 24.03 16.74 31.11
CA ALA A 330 22.99 17.62 31.67
C ALA A 330 22.14 16.92 32.73
N LYS A 331 21.93 15.62 32.62
CA LYS A 331 21.22 14.82 33.65
C LYS A 331 21.94 14.79 35.02
N GLN A 332 23.21 15.20 35.08
CA GLN A 332 23.96 15.32 36.32
C GLN A 332 23.81 16.69 37.01
N LEU A 333 23.03 17.62 36.39
CA LEU A 333 22.71 18.92 36.99
C LEU A 333 21.71 18.75 38.13
N PRO A 334 21.66 19.72 39.09
CA PRO A 334 20.70 19.68 40.18
C PRO A 334 19.24 19.54 39.70
N GLU A 335 18.47 18.69 40.36
CA GLU A 335 17.08 18.39 39.99
C GLU A 335 16.13 19.59 40.16
N ASP A 336 16.51 20.59 40.98
CA ASP A 336 15.74 21.82 41.20
C ASP A 336 15.96 22.89 40.10
N ASP A 337 16.90 22.69 39.18
CA ASP A 337 17.10 23.59 38.02
C ASP A 337 15.99 23.40 36.98
N ARG A 338 14.96 24.23 37.12
CA ARG A 338 13.80 24.21 36.20
C ARG A 338 14.17 24.47 34.75
N ARG A 339 15.25 25.23 34.48
CA ARG A 339 15.71 25.49 33.10
C ARG A 339 16.39 24.25 32.54
N ALA A 340 17.29 23.63 33.29
CA ALA A 340 17.95 22.40 32.90
C ALA A 340 16.92 21.32 32.61
N ASN A 341 15.97 21.08 33.50
CA ASN A 341 14.94 20.07 33.34
C ASN A 341 14.09 20.26 32.08
N ARG A 342 13.78 21.51 31.71
CA ARG A 342 13.05 21.81 30.48
C ARG A 342 13.87 21.47 29.23
N VAL A 343 15.15 21.81 29.22
CA VAL A 343 16.06 21.54 28.10
C VAL A 343 16.33 20.05 27.97
N ILE A 344 16.53 19.34 29.09
CA ILE A 344 16.66 17.88 29.13
C ILE A 344 15.40 17.21 28.55
N GLY A 345 14.21 17.65 28.92
CA GLY A 345 12.94 17.16 28.40
C GLY A 345 12.82 17.37 26.89
N TYR A 346 13.20 18.56 26.40
CA TYR A 346 13.21 18.86 24.97
C TYR A 346 14.19 17.97 24.21
N ALA A 347 15.42 17.81 24.70
CA ALA A 347 16.42 16.95 24.08
C ALA A 347 15.94 15.48 23.98
N GLY A 348 15.35 14.95 25.05
CA GLY A 348 14.77 13.61 25.04
C GLY A 348 13.63 13.46 24.03
N MET A 349 12.80 14.49 23.84
CA MET A 349 11.76 14.53 22.83
C MET A 349 12.36 14.51 21.42
N VAL A 350 13.41 15.31 21.15
CA VAL A 350 14.10 15.36 19.86
C VAL A 350 14.70 14.00 19.50
N ILE A 351 15.38 13.35 20.45
CA ILE A 351 15.94 11.99 20.25
C ILE A 351 14.81 11.02 19.83
N ARG A 352 13.68 11.07 20.48
CA ARG A 352 12.53 10.22 20.13
C ARG A 352 12.03 10.50 18.71
N TYR A 353 11.84 11.77 18.35
CA TYR A 353 11.41 12.15 17.00
C TYR A 353 12.39 11.73 15.92
N VAL A 354 13.71 11.84 16.17
CA VAL A 354 14.70 11.33 15.22
C VAL A 354 14.62 9.81 15.10
N SER A 355 14.52 9.10 16.23
CA SER A 355 14.35 7.64 16.23
C SER A 355 13.08 7.19 15.51
N ASP A 356 12.01 7.97 15.58
CA ASP A 356 10.74 7.71 14.89
C ASP A 356 10.76 8.19 13.42
N GLY A 357 11.86 8.79 12.94
CA GLY A 357 12.01 9.31 11.57
C GLY A 357 11.25 10.60 11.29
N SER A 358 10.79 11.32 12.33
CA SER A 358 10.09 12.61 12.22
C SER A 358 10.94 13.81 12.66
N GLY A 359 12.12 13.57 13.23
CA GLY A 359 13.05 14.61 13.64
C GLY A 359 13.77 15.28 12.48
N THR A 360 14.31 16.49 12.72
CA THR A 360 15.07 17.26 11.74
C THR A 360 16.42 17.67 12.30
N MET A 361 17.40 17.94 11.42
CA MET A 361 18.71 18.48 11.81
C MET A 361 18.59 19.77 12.61
N ASP A 362 17.64 20.65 12.28
CA ASP A 362 17.38 21.88 13.02
C ASP A 362 16.96 21.61 14.47
N MET A 363 16.15 20.58 14.70
CA MET A 363 15.77 20.14 16.06
C MET A 363 16.98 19.66 16.85
N ILE A 364 17.86 18.87 16.26
CA ILE A 364 19.11 18.40 16.87
C ILE A 364 20.00 19.60 17.22
N GLN A 365 20.25 20.49 16.28
CA GLN A 365 21.09 21.67 16.48
C GLN A 365 20.56 22.58 17.59
N ARG A 366 19.25 22.83 17.63
CA ARG A 366 18.61 23.62 18.70
C ARG A 366 18.77 22.95 20.07
N ALA A 367 18.48 21.65 20.16
CA ALA A 367 18.61 20.91 21.42
C ALA A 367 20.07 20.88 21.91
N THR A 368 21.02 20.63 21.00
CA THR A 368 22.46 20.64 21.28
C THR A 368 22.92 22.03 21.79
N THR A 369 22.49 23.11 21.12
CA THR A 369 22.82 24.48 21.54
C THR A 369 22.27 24.79 22.93
N GLN A 370 21.02 24.46 23.20
CA GLN A 370 20.40 24.69 24.49
C GLN A 370 21.07 23.89 25.63
N LEU A 371 21.47 22.65 25.38
CA LEU A 371 22.23 21.84 26.35
C LEU A 371 23.60 22.45 26.63
N LYS A 372 24.35 22.89 25.60
CA LYS A 372 25.62 23.61 25.78
C LYS A 372 25.45 24.86 26.65
N GLU A 373 24.42 25.66 26.40
CA GLU A 373 24.14 26.85 27.19
C GLU A 373 23.84 26.57 28.66
N VAL A 374 23.13 25.48 28.95
CA VAL A 374 22.80 25.09 30.34
C VAL A 374 24.06 24.57 31.04
N LEU A 375 24.89 23.77 30.35
CA LEU A 375 26.13 23.21 30.87
C LEU A 375 27.23 24.29 31.07
N GLN A 376 27.24 25.36 30.28
CA GLN A 376 28.23 26.44 30.40
C GLN A 376 27.92 27.46 31.52
N LYS A 377 26.71 27.46 32.08
CA LYS A 377 26.27 28.36 33.16
C LYS A 377 26.57 27.88 34.56
N LYS A 378 27.59 27.01 34.70
CA LYS A 378 28.16 26.62 35.99
C LYS A 378 29.04 27.69 36.58
#